data_dc38f75c20df31a56091ce126d431935
#
_entry.id   dc38f75c20df31a56091ce126d431935
#
_cell.length_a   1.000
_cell.length_b   1.000
_cell.length_c   1.000
_cell.angle_alpha   90.00
_cell.angle_beta   90.00
_cell.angle_gamma   90.00
#
_symmetry.space_group_name_H-M   'P 1'
#
loop_
_entity.id
_entity.type
_entity.pdbx_description
1 polymer ?
#
loop_
_entity_poly.entity_id
_entity_poly.type
_entity_poly.pdbx_seq_one_letter_code
_entity_poly.pdbx_strand_id
1 'polypeptide(L)'
;MELYYLTGLFLIIILLYLLAKKYDFVKQLFSKITITFLVVYLIWRLFYIIPIDSSVSLIFGIILYIAEFIGLFVYGFFIYLFSNKLSNEHLYEAYDESFQPSVAAFICTYNENSKLVIATALAVKALRYPNKKIYICDDGHREELKEMAERFSIGYLSREGNEHAKAGNINYALSQTTSDPVLLLDADFIVKKISFLKPLIISKILKWHSFNILKPSIIKIHFSF
;
A
#
# COMPACT_ATOMS: atom_id res chain seq x y z
N MET A 1 37.35 -16.48 -21.27
CA MET A 1 36.11 -17.19 -21.67
C MET A 1 34.98 -16.99 -20.66
N GLU A 2 35.22 -17.18 -19.37
CA GLU A 2 34.19 -17.02 -18.34
C GLU A 2 33.55 -15.62 -18.25
N LEU A 3 34.35 -14.56 -18.46
CA LEU A 3 33.84 -13.18 -18.39
C LEU A 3 32.79 -12.91 -19.49
N TYR A 4 32.95 -13.47 -20.68
CA TYR A 4 31.95 -13.30 -21.74
C TYR A 4 30.63 -14.04 -21.45
N TYR A 5 30.69 -15.19 -20.79
CA TYR A 5 29.47 -15.89 -20.34
C TYR A 5 28.74 -15.11 -19.24
N LEU A 6 29.48 -14.53 -18.31
CA LEU A 6 28.90 -13.70 -17.24
C LEU A 6 28.25 -12.42 -17.79
N THR A 7 28.92 -11.74 -18.72
CA THR A 7 28.35 -10.54 -19.38
C THR A 7 27.14 -10.89 -20.24
N GLY A 8 27.18 -12.00 -20.97
CA GLY A 8 26.03 -12.48 -21.74
C GLY A 8 24.82 -12.81 -20.85
N LEU A 9 25.04 -13.52 -19.72
CA LEU A 9 24.01 -13.83 -18.76
C LEU A 9 23.38 -12.55 -18.16
N PHE A 10 24.22 -11.57 -17.81
CA PHE A 10 23.77 -10.30 -17.28
C PHE A 10 22.88 -9.52 -18.25
N LEU A 11 23.26 -9.49 -19.53
CA LEU A 11 22.47 -8.85 -20.60
C LEU A 11 21.11 -9.56 -20.80
N ILE A 12 21.10 -10.89 -20.72
CA ILE A 12 19.86 -11.67 -20.80
C ILE A 12 18.94 -11.32 -19.63
N ILE A 13 19.47 -11.25 -18.40
CA ILE A 13 18.67 -10.89 -17.22
C ILE A 13 18.08 -9.48 -17.37
N ILE A 14 18.86 -8.51 -17.85
CA ILE A 14 18.35 -7.14 -18.10
C ILE A 14 17.23 -7.17 -19.15
N LEU A 15 17.44 -7.88 -20.26
CA LEU A 15 16.43 -7.99 -21.33
C LEU A 15 15.13 -8.60 -20.79
N LEU A 16 15.24 -9.68 -20.03
CA LEU A 16 14.09 -10.34 -19.39
C LEU A 16 13.37 -9.43 -18.40
N TYR A 17 14.12 -8.66 -17.62
CA TYR A 17 13.55 -7.65 -16.73
C TYR A 17 12.76 -6.58 -17.48
N LEU A 18 13.31 -6.05 -18.58
CA LEU A 18 12.65 -5.06 -19.41
C LEU A 18 11.39 -5.62 -20.08
N LEU A 19 11.41 -6.88 -20.52
CA LEU A 19 10.25 -7.58 -21.07
C LEU A 19 9.18 -7.80 -20.00
N ALA A 20 9.56 -8.21 -18.79
CA ALA A 20 8.63 -8.41 -17.67
C ALA A 20 7.99 -7.09 -17.21
N LYS A 21 8.70 -5.95 -17.34
CA LYS A 21 8.14 -4.63 -17.08
C LYS A 21 7.07 -4.22 -18.10
N LYS A 22 7.20 -4.68 -19.34
CA LYS A 22 6.33 -4.31 -20.46
C LYS A 22 5.13 -5.27 -20.62
N TYR A 23 5.35 -6.57 -20.40
CA TYR A 23 4.37 -7.62 -20.67
C TYR A 23 4.01 -8.40 -19.40
N ASP A 24 2.79 -8.28 -18.93
CA ASP A 24 2.29 -8.96 -17.71
C ASP A 24 2.39 -10.50 -17.84
N PHE A 25 2.20 -11.05 -19.04
CA PHE A 25 2.39 -12.50 -19.28
C PHE A 25 3.82 -12.95 -18.95
N VAL A 26 4.83 -12.18 -19.38
CA VAL A 26 6.24 -12.48 -19.10
C VAL A 26 6.51 -12.45 -17.61
N LYS A 27 5.98 -11.44 -16.91
CA LYS A 27 6.08 -11.33 -15.46
C LYS A 27 5.46 -12.54 -14.73
N GLN A 28 4.26 -12.96 -15.13
CA GLN A 28 3.59 -14.13 -14.55
C GLN A 28 4.34 -15.44 -14.83
N LEU A 29 4.87 -15.61 -16.05
CA LEU A 29 5.67 -16.76 -16.41
C LEU A 29 6.93 -16.87 -15.54
N PHE A 30 7.66 -15.76 -15.39
CA PHE A 30 8.85 -15.71 -14.52
C PHE A 30 8.52 -16.01 -13.06
N SER A 31 7.44 -15.45 -12.57
CA SER A 31 6.96 -15.73 -11.20
C SER A 31 6.72 -17.23 -10.99
N LYS A 32 6.02 -17.89 -11.90
CA LYS A 32 5.76 -19.35 -11.83
C LYS A 32 7.05 -20.15 -11.89
N ILE A 33 7.96 -19.80 -12.81
CA ILE A 33 9.27 -20.46 -12.91
C ILE A 33 10.05 -20.29 -11.62
N THR A 34 10.13 -19.09 -11.05
CA THR A 34 10.85 -18.82 -9.80
C THR A 34 10.27 -19.62 -8.64
N ILE A 35 8.94 -19.65 -8.48
CA ILE A 35 8.29 -20.45 -7.43
C ILE A 35 8.60 -21.95 -7.61
N THR A 36 8.56 -22.45 -8.84
CA THR A 36 8.92 -23.84 -9.13
C THR A 36 10.38 -24.14 -8.72
N PHE A 37 11.33 -23.27 -9.05
CA PHE A 37 12.73 -23.44 -8.63
C PHE A 37 12.89 -23.40 -7.11
N LEU A 38 12.18 -22.54 -6.40
CA LEU A 38 12.21 -22.51 -4.93
C LEU A 38 11.71 -23.81 -4.32
N VAL A 39 10.64 -24.41 -4.87
CA VAL A 39 10.12 -25.68 -4.40
C VAL A 39 11.11 -26.81 -4.69
N VAL A 40 11.65 -26.87 -5.90
CA VAL A 40 12.67 -27.88 -6.28
C VAL A 40 13.91 -27.75 -5.40
N TYR A 41 14.37 -26.53 -5.14
CA TYR A 41 15.49 -26.27 -4.24
C TYR A 41 15.23 -26.77 -2.83
N LEU A 42 14.06 -26.50 -2.24
CA LEU A 42 13.72 -26.96 -0.88
C LEU A 42 13.68 -28.48 -0.80
N ILE A 43 13.13 -29.16 -1.82
CA ILE A 43 13.10 -30.63 -1.90
C ILE A 43 14.53 -31.16 -1.97
N TRP A 44 15.36 -30.62 -2.87
CA TRP A 44 16.75 -31.03 -3.00
C TRP A 44 17.55 -30.80 -1.70
N ARG A 45 17.36 -29.65 -1.05
CA ARG A 45 17.99 -29.29 0.22
C ARG A 45 17.65 -30.28 1.32
N LEU A 46 16.37 -30.71 1.39
CA LEU A 46 15.91 -31.67 2.40
C LEU A 46 16.59 -33.02 2.25
N PHE A 47 16.72 -33.52 1.01
CA PHE A 47 17.22 -34.91 0.78
C PHE A 47 18.73 -35.00 0.67
N TYR A 48 19.43 -33.95 0.29
CA TYR A 48 20.86 -34.04 -0.06
C TYR A 48 21.81 -33.21 0.83
N ILE A 49 21.31 -32.26 1.60
CA ILE A 49 22.20 -31.33 2.31
C ILE A 49 22.02 -31.33 3.83
N ILE A 50 20.99 -31.96 4.38
CA ILE A 50 20.85 -32.05 5.84
C ILE A 50 21.96 -33.00 6.33
N PRO A 51 22.91 -32.56 7.20
CA PRO A 51 23.97 -33.39 7.69
C PRO A 51 23.41 -34.40 8.71
N ILE A 52 23.73 -35.67 8.52
CA ILE A 52 23.32 -36.77 9.41
C ILE A 52 24.49 -37.39 10.19
N ASP A 53 25.67 -36.81 10.06
CA ASP A 53 26.92 -37.36 10.59
C ASP A 53 26.99 -37.36 12.14
N SER A 54 26.31 -36.43 12.80
CA SER A 54 26.18 -36.38 14.25
C SER A 54 24.85 -35.76 14.68
N SER A 55 24.38 -36.08 15.89
CA SER A 55 23.16 -35.55 16.46
C SER A 55 23.16 -34.00 16.54
N VAL A 56 24.32 -33.41 16.83
CA VAL A 56 24.48 -31.95 16.91
C VAL A 56 24.33 -31.33 15.52
N SER A 57 25.04 -31.88 14.52
CA SER A 57 24.94 -31.41 13.12
C SER A 57 23.52 -31.54 12.57
N LEU A 58 22.84 -32.63 12.89
CA LEU A 58 21.47 -32.86 12.50
C LEU A 58 20.49 -31.79 13.08
N ILE A 59 20.62 -31.50 14.39
CA ILE A 59 19.76 -30.49 15.04
C ILE A 59 19.96 -29.12 14.39
N PHE A 60 21.22 -28.67 14.22
CA PHE A 60 21.49 -27.40 13.55
C PHE A 60 21.06 -27.40 12.09
N GLY A 61 21.21 -28.50 11.37
CA GLY A 61 20.75 -28.67 9.99
C GLY A 61 19.23 -28.52 9.85
N ILE A 62 18.48 -29.11 10.78
CA ILE A 62 17.01 -28.99 10.81
C ILE A 62 16.59 -27.55 11.15
N ILE A 63 17.20 -26.93 12.15
CA ILE A 63 16.90 -25.53 12.52
C ILE A 63 17.14 -24.60 11.31
N LEU A 64 18.27 -24.76 10.64
CA LEU A 64 18.62 -23.97 9.47
C LEU A 64 17.62 -24.21 8.32
N TYR A 65 17.25 -25.46 8.07
CA TYR A 65 16.27 -25.79 7.04
C TYR A 65 14.89 -25.15 7.31
N ILE A 66 14.43 -25.18 8.57
CA ILE A 66 13.17 -24.53 8.97
C ILE A 66 13.23 -23.01 8.73
N ALA A 67 14.33 -22.36 9.14
CA ALA A 67 14.50 -20.92 8.92
C ALA A 67 14.52 -20.57 7.43
N GLU A 68 15.20 -21.37 6.62
CA GLU A 68 15.28 -21.22 5.17
C GLU A 68 13.92 -21.46 4.50
N PHE A 69 13.19 -22.48 4.93
CA PHE A 69 11.82 -22.76 4.46
C PHE A 69 10.89 -21.58 4.71
N ILE A 70 10.89 -21.03 5.93
CA ILE A 70 10.06 -19.88 6.28
C ILE A 70 10.43 -18.67 5.40
N GLY A 71 11.73 -18.38 5.23
CA GLY A 71 12.19 -17.26 4.40
C GLY A 71 11.77 -17.40 2.94
N LEU A 72 11.97 -18.57 2.35
CA LEU A 72 11.60 -18.83 0.95
C LEU A 72 10.09 -18.92 0.75
N PHE A 73 9.33 -19.40 1.74
CA PHE A 73 7.87 -19.38 1.71
C PHE A 73 7.34 -17.94 1.68
N VAL A 74 7.81 -17.08 2.58
CA VAL A 74 7.45 -15.65 2.59
C VAL A 74 7.82 -14.97 1.29
N TYR A 75 9.03 -15.23 0.76
CA TYR A 75 9.48 -14.69 -0.51
C TYR A 75 8.61 -15.15 -1.69
N GLY A 76 8.30 -16.44 -1.78
CA GLY A 76 7.41 -17.00 -2.80
C GLY A 76 5.99 -16.44 -2.71
N PHE A 77 5.47 -16.24 -1.50
CA PHE A 77 4.18 -15.60 -1.26
C PHE A 77 4.14 -14.16 -1.79
N PHE A 78 5.18 -13.36 -1.53
CA PHE A 78 5.27 -12.01 -2.10
C PHE A 78 5.38 -12.03 -3.62
N ILE A 79 6.18 -12.94 -4.21
CA ILE A 79 6.24 -13.09 -5.67
C ILE A 79 4.84 -13.38 -6.22
N TYR A 80 4.09 -14.30 -5.61
CA TYR A 80 2.72 -14.62 -6.01
C TYR A 80 1.80 -13.41 -5.94
N LEU A 81 1.81 -12.66 -4.83
CA LEU A 81 0.98 -11.47 -4.66
C LEU A 81 1.30 -10.39 -5.71
N PHE A 82 2.59 -10.10 -5.94
CA PHE A 82 2.99 -9.07 -6.88
C PHE A 82 2.91 -9.48 -8.35
N SER A 83 2.90 -10.78 -8.66
CA SER A 83 2.72 -11.26 -10.02
C SER A 83 1.27 -11.27 -10.47
N ASN A 84 0.35 -11.53 -9.53
CA ASN A 84 -1.07 -11.44 -9.79
C ASN A 84 -1.50 -9.97 -9.73
N LYS A 85 -1.32 -9.27 -10.85
CA LYS A 85 -1.96 -7.97 -11.01
C LYS A 85 -3.45 -8.19 -10.96
N LEU A 86 -4.09 -7.78 -9.86
CA LEU A 86 -5.51 -7.50 -9.89
C LEU A 86 -5.68 -6.51 -11.04
N SER A 87 -6.21 -6.97 -12.15
CA SER A 87 -6.48 -6.14 -13.32
C SER A 87 -7.56 -5.15 -12.91
N ASN A 88 -7.11 -4.00 -12.41
CA ASN A 88 -8.02 -2.92 -12.03
C ASN A 88 -8.61 -2.21 -13.25
N GLU A 89 -8.26 -2.61 -14.46
CA GLU A 89 -8.77 -2.00 -15.70
C GLU A 89 -10.29 -2.14 -15.80
N HIS A 90 -10.84 -3.31 -15.49
CA HIS A 90 -12.30 -3.50 -15.43
C HIS A 90 -13.01 -2.67 -14.36
N LEU A 91 -12.28 -2.26 -13.31
CA LEU A 91 -12.84 -1.39 -12.27
C LEU A 91 -13.03 0.06 -12.77
N TYR A 92 -12.21 0.50 -13.73
CA TYR A 92 -12.36 1.83 -14.33
C TYR A 92 -13.51 1.92 -15.33
N GLU A 93 -13.80 0.83 -16.04
CA GLU A 93 -14.95 0.75 -16.95
C GLU A 93 -16.28 0.80 -16.19
N ALA A 94 -16.28 0.39 -14.92
CA ALA A 94 -17.45 0.45 -14.04
C ALA A 94 -17.61 1.80 -13.32
N TYR A 95 -16.77 2.81 -13.62
CA TYR A 95 -16.91 4.13 -13.01
C TYR A 95 -18.11 4.86 -13.58
N ASP A 96 -19.11 5.03 -12.74
CA ASP A 96 -20.30 5.82 -13.02
C ASP A 96 -20.06 7.26 -12.54
N GLU A 97 -19.97 8.20 -13.45
CA GLU A 97 -19.74 9.63 -13.15
C GLU A 97 -20.86 10.24 -12.31
N SER A 98 -22.05 9.62 -12.29
CA SER A 98 -23.16 10.05 -11.45
C SER A 98 -22.98 9.68 -9.99
N PHE A 99 -22.10 8.68 -9.67
CA PHE A 99 -21.82 8.27 -8.31
C PHE A 99 -20.75 9.18 -7.68
N GLN A 100 -21.19 10.21 -6.99
CA GLN A 100 -20.33 11.20 -6.32
C GLN A 100 -20.62 11.28 -4.82
N PRO A 101 -20.23 10.25 -4.03
CA PRO A 101 -20.40 10.29 -2.58
C PRO A 101 -19.62 11.43 -1.93
N SER A 102 -20.09 11.90 -0.77
CA SER A 102 -19.33 12.86 0.03
C SER A 102 -18.08 12.20 0.61
N VAL A 103 -16.89 12.69 0.23
CA VAL A 103 -15.61 12.17 0.68
C VAL A 103 -14.99 13.12 1.69
N ALA A 104 -14.61 12.63 2.88
CA ALA A 104 -13.75 13.36 3.79
C ALA A 104 -12.29 12.92 3.61
N ALA A 105 -11.38 13.87 3.35
CA ALA A 105 -9.95 13.61 3.32
C ALA A 105 -9.35 14.09 4.64
N PHE A 106 -8.77 13.16 5.43
CA PHE A 106 -8.07 13.43 6.66
C PHE A 106 -6.57 13.40 6.43
N ILE A 107 -5.91 14.50 6.74
CA ILE A 107 -4.46 14.64 6.70
C ILE A 107 -3.97 14.65 8.14
N CYS A 108 -3.47 13.48 8.58
CA CYS A 108 -3.04 13.31 9.96
C CYS A 108 -1.62 13.84 10.14
N THR A 109 -1.43 14.68 11.15
CA THR A 109 -0.14 15.32 11.45
C THR A 109 0.08 15.47 12.96
N TYR A 110 1.35 15.51 13.36
CA TYR A 110 1.78 15.76 14.73
C TYR A 110 2.92 16.80 14.79
N ASN A 111 4.07 16.48 14.17
CA ASN A 111 5.28 17.32 14.18
C ASN A 111 5.77 17.71 12.78
N GLU A 112 5.07 17.29 11.74
CA GLU A 112 5.47 17.56 10.36
C GLU A 112 5.40 19.07 10.07
N ASN A 113 6.27 19.54 9.16
CA ASN A 113 6.34 20.95 8.79
C ASN A 113 4.99 21.46 8.28
N SER A 114 4.49 22.57 8.85
CA SER A 114 3.18 23.16 8.52
C SER A 114 3.01 23.44 7.03
N LYS A 115 4.07 23.88 6.32
CA LYS A 115 4.04 24.12 4.88
C LYS A 115 3.85 22.83 4.08
N LEU A 116 4.44 21.71 4.53
CA LEU A 116 4.28 20.41 3.91
C LEU A 116 2.85 19.91 4.07
N VAL A 117 2.29 19.99 5.27
CA VAL A 117 0.91 19.61 5.57
C VAL A 117 -0.08 20.40 4.70
N ILE A 118 0.10 21.71 4.61
CA ILE A 118 -0.74 22.58 3.79
C ILE A 118 -0.58 22.26 2.29
N ALA A 119 0.64 21.96 1.82
CA ALA A 119 0.87 21.57 0.43
C ALA A 119 0.10 20.29 0.08
N THR A 120 0.11 19.28 0.96
CA THR A 120 -0.69 18.07 0.83
C THR A 120 -2.20 18.37 0.78
N ALA A 121 -2.69 19.22 1.66
CA ALA A 121 -4.09 19.64 1.70
C ALA A 121 -4.51 20.39 0.42
N LEU A 122 -3.66 21.27 -0.08
CA LEU A 122 -3.89 21.98 -1.34
C LEU A 122 -3.86 21.04 -2.56
N ALA A 123 -2.99 20.03 -2.55
CA ALA A 123 -2.99 19.00 -3.59
C ALA A 123 -4.32 18.23 -3.64
N VAL A 124 -4.88 17.87 -2.48
CA VAL A 124 -6.23 17.28 -2.40
C VAL A 124 -7.29 18.26 -2.87
N LYS A 125 -7.18 19.54 -2.49
CA LYS A 125 -8.13 20.58 -2.89
C LYS A 125 -8.16 20.78 -4.42
N ALA A 126 -7.01 20.67 -5.08
CA ALA A 126 -6.86 20.79 -6.53
C ALA A 126 -7.45 19.61 -7.33
N LEU A 127 -7.78 18.49 -6.68
CA LEU A 127 -8.41 17.37 -7.36
C LEU A 127 -9.79 17.75 -7.90
N ARG A 128 -10.09 17.33 -9.14
CA ARG A 128 -11.41 17.56 -9.78
C ARG A 128 -12.46 16.57 -9.24
N TYR A 129 -12.79 16.69 -7.98
CA TYR A 129 -13.89 15.97 -7.35
C TYR A 129 -14.73 16.94 -6.55
N PRO A 130 -16.02 17.14 -6.92
CA PRO A 130 -16.81 18.25 -6.37
C PRO A 130 -17.22 18.02 -4.90
N ASN A 131 -17.59 16.79 -4.55
CA ASN A 131 -18.16 16.48 -3.23
C ASN A 131 -17.10 15.99 -2.25
N LYS A 132 -16.10 16.84 -1.95
CA LYS A 132 -15.03 16.53 -0.99
C LYS A 132 -14.95 17.56 0.12
N LYS A 133 -14.65 17.08 1.32
CA LYS A 133 -14.29 17.88 2.51
C LYS A 133 -12.88 17.54 2.92
N ILE A 134 -12.08 18.51 3.30
CA ILE A 134 -10.66 18.32 3.63
C ILE A 134 -10.46 18.78 5.06
N TYR A 135 -9.83 17.92 5.86
CA TYR A 135 -9.53 18.20 7.26
C TYR A 135 -8.06 17.90 7.55
N ILE A 136 -7.41 18.84 8.21
CA ILE A 136 -6.11 18.63 8.85
C ILE A 136 -6.40 18.18 10.28
N CYS A 137 -5.94 16.97 10.62
CA CYS A 137 -6.12 16.36 11.94
C CYS A 137 -4.80 16.49 12.70
N ASP A 138 -4.68 17.55 13.52
CA ASP A 138 -3.43 17.94 14.18
C ASP A 138 -3.41 17.57 15.67
N ASP A 139 -2.64 16.54 16.03
CA ASP A 139 -2.34 16.19 17.42
C ASP A 139 -1.27 17.09 18.06
N GLY A 140 -0.63 17.96 17.26
CA GLY A 140 0.39 18.94 17.72
C GLY A 140 -0.16 20.25 18.24
N HIS A 141 -1.47 20.50 18.13
CA HIS A 141 -2.17 21.70 18.60
C HIS A 141 -1.56 23.03 18.11
N ARG A 142 -1.17 23.10 16.82
CA ARG A 142 -0.39 24.22 16.26
C ARG A 142 -1.29 25.33 15.74
N GLU A 143 -1.28 26.49 16.42
CA GLU A 143 -2.08 27.64 16.01
C GLU A 143 -1.67 28.18 14.64
N GLU A 144 -0.36 28.17 14.31
CA GLU A 144 0.13 28.54 12.97
C GLU A 144 -0.51 27.67 11.86
N LEU A 145 -0.60 26.35 12.09
CA LEU A 145 -1.19 25.43 11.12
C LEU A 145 -2.69 25.64 10.98
N LYS A 146 -3.37 25.97 12.07
CA LYS A 146 -4.78 26.31 12.10
C LYS A 146 -5.07 27.58 11.29
N GLU A 147 -4.31 28.66 11.53
CA GLU A 147 -4.44 29.90 10.75
C GLU A 147 -4.21 29.67 9.25
N MET A 148 -3.20 28.85 8.90
CA MET A 148 -2.93 28.49 7.51
C MET A 148 -4.10 27.71 6.91
N ALA A 149 -4.67 26.73 7.62
CA ALA A 149 -5.81 25.95 7.17
C ALA A 149 -7.03 26.84 6.91
N GLU A 150 -7.33 27.79 7.81
CA GLU A 150 -8.43 28.74 7.68
C GLU A 150 -8.26 29.64 6.45
N ARG A 151 -7.07 30.18 6.20
CA ARG A 151 -6.76 30.98 4.99
C ARG A 151 -7.09 30.24 3.69
N PHE A 152 -6.89 28.93 3.68
CA PHE A 152 -7.17 28.10 2.51
C PHE A 152 -8.56 27.43 2.55
N SER A 153 -9.42 27.79 3.50
CA SER A 153 -10.74 27.16 3.69
C SER A 153 -10.64 25.63 3.78
N ILE A 154 -9.73 25.14 4.60
CA ILE A 154 -9.50 23.75 4.95
C ILE A 154 -9.92 23.56 6.40
N GLY A 155 -10.67 22.52 6.70
CA GLY A 155 -11.06 22.20 8.07
C GLY A 155 -9.84 21.86 8.92
N TYR A 156 -9.82 22.35 10.16
CA TYR A 156 -8.80 22.01 11.14
C TYR A 156 -9.45 21.33 12.34
N LEU A 157 -8.96 20.15 12.67
CA LEU A 157 -9.42 19.33 13.78
C LEU A 157 -8.25 19.07 14.73
N SER A 158 -8.42 19.46 15.98
CA SER A 158 -7.49 19.15 17.07
C SER A 158 -8.29 18.70 18.26
N ARG A 159 -7.85 17.64 18.92
CA ARG A 159 -8.51 17.04 20.10
C ARG A 159 -7.71 17.33 21.35
N GLU A 160 -8.35 17.32 22.50
CA GLU A 160 -7.65 17.34 23.79
C GLU A 160 -6.89 16.01 23.99
N GLY A 161 -5.63 16.11 24.39
CA GLY A 161 -4.74 14.96 24.57
C GLY A 161 -4.30 14.27 23.28
N ASN A 162 -3.51 13.22 23.42
CA ASN A 162 -3.02 12.42 22.28
C ASN A 162 -3.12 10.90 22.52
N GLU A 163 -4.07 10.47 23.34
CA GLU A 163 -4.29 9.06 23.62
C GLU A 163 -4.50 8.26 22.34
N HIS A 164 -3.90 7.06 22.30
CA HIS A 164 -3.89 6.18 21.12
C HIS A 164 -3.26 6.82 19.86
N ALA A 165 -2.46 7.87 20.00
CA ALA A 165 -1.70 8.51 18.92
C ALA A 165 -2.55 8.68 17.63
N LYS A 166 -2.02 8.33 16.47
CA LYS A 166 -2.70 8.48 15.17
C LYS A 166 -4.09 7.82 15.12
N ALA A 167 -4.28 6.67 15.78
CA ALA A 167 -5.58 5.98 15.77
C ALA A 167 -6.65 6.78 16.52
N GLY A 168 -6.28 7.38 17.67
CA GLY A 168 -7.17 8.26 18.42
C GLY A 168 -7.52 9.53 17.65
N ASN A 169 -6.55 10.14 16.98
CA ASN A 169 -6.77 11.32 16.12
C ASN A 169 -7.76 11.01 14.97
N ILE A 170 -7.59 9.88 14.30
CA ILE A 170 -8.51 9.42 13.24
C ILE A 170 -9.91 9.19 13.81
N ASN A 171 -10.04 8.52 14.96
CA ASN A 171 -11.34 8.26 15.58
C ASN A 171 -12.06 9.56 15.98
N TYR A 172 -11.32 10.53 16.49
CA TYR A 172 -11.87 11.85 16.77
C TYR A 172 -12.35 12.53 15.48
N ALA A 173 -11.55 12.55 14.43
CA ALA A 173 -11.93 13.14 13.15
C ALA A 173 -13.14 12.42 12.53
N LEU A 174 -13.26 11.11 12.66
CA LEU A 174 -14.43 10.33 12.23
C LEU A 174 -15.71 10.75 12.98
N SER A 175 -15.62 11.08 14.26
CA SER A 175 -16.77 11.56 15.03
C SER A 175 -17.25 12.96 14.60
N GLN A 176 -16.38 13.74 13.93
CA GLN A 176 -16.68 15.10 13.47
C GLN A 176 -17.19 15.17 12.02
N THR A 177 -17.32 14.03 11.33
CA THR A 177 -17.79 13.99 9.95
C THR A 177 -18.84 12.92 9.71
N THR A 178 -19.77 13.22 8.80
CA THR A 178 -20.78 12.28 8.30
C THR A 178 -20.43 11.76 6.92
N SER A 179 -19.28 12.15 6.36
CA SER A 179 -18.87 11.73 5.03
C SER A 179 -18.47 10.24 5.02
N ASP A 180 -18.86 9.55 3.98
CA ASP A 180 -18.52 8.16 3.72
C ASP A 180 -18.39 7.96 2.20
N PRO A 181 -17.21 7.63 1.70
CA PRO A 181 -16.00 7.14 2.39
C PRO A 181 -15.08 8.23 2.96
N VAL A 182 -14.13 7.80 3.81
CA VAL A 182 -13.06 8.63 4.35
C VAL A 182 -11.73 8.24 3.76
N LEU A 183 -10.98 9.23 3.27
CA LEU A 183 -9.64 9.09 2.73
C LEU A 183 -8.61 9.50 3.79
N LEU A 184 -7.73 8.58 4.20
CA LEU A 184 -6.65 8.86 5.13
C LEU A 184 -5.35 9.13 4.37
N LEU A 185 -4.72 10.26 4.67
CA LEU A 185 -3.45 10.69 4.09
C LEU A 185 -2.44 11.00 5.19
N ASP A 186 -1.19 10.65 4.93
CA ASP A 186 -0.06 11.13 5.72
C ASP A 186 0.29 12.56 5.30
N ALA A 187 0.92 13.31 6.21
CA ALA A 187 1.19 14.75 6.01
C ALA A 187 2.13 15.05 4.83
N ASP A 188 2.96 14.10 4.43
CA ASP A 188 3.96 14.20 3.36
C ASP A 188 3.49 13.59 2.03
N PHE A 189 2.19 13.37 1.87
CA PHE A 189 1.65 12.58 0.77
C PHE A 189 1.23 13.44 -0.43
N ILE A 190 1.74 13.14 -1.64
CA ILE A 190 1.30 13.79 -2.88
C ILE A 190 0.22 12.93 -3.56
N VAL A 191 -1.02 13.43 -3.56
CA VAL A 191 -2.15 12.73 -4.17
C VAL A 191 -2.20 12.96 -5.67
N LYS A 192 -2.09 11.90 -6.46
CA LYS A 192 -2.33 11.95 -7.91
C LYS A 192 -3.83 11.73 -8.20
N LYS A 193 -4.35 12.37 -9.27
CA LYS A 193 -5.78 12.27 -9.68
C LYS A 193 -6.29 10.83 -9.75
N ILE A 194 -5.53 9.93 -10.35
CA ILE A 194 -5.88 8.50 -10.50
C ILE A 194 -5.96 7.80 -9.14
N SER A 195 -5.08 8.16 -8.21
CA SER A 195 -5.04 7.59 -6.87
C SER A 195 -6.25 7.92 -6.02
N PHE A 196 -6.94 9.02 -6.31
CA PHE A 196 -8.15 9.43 -5.61
C PHE A 196 -9.40 8.69 -6.11
N LEU A 197 -9.49 8.41 -7.40
CA LEU A 197 -10.66 7.76 -7.99
C LEU A 197 -10.72 6.25 -7.72
N LYS A 198 -9.56 5.58 -7.69
CA LYS A 198 -9.48 4.12 -7.42
C LYS A 198 -10.20 3.69 -6.14
N PRO A 199 -9.94 4.31 -4.98
CA PRO A 199 -10.61 3.96 -3.74
C PRO A 199 -12.12 4.17 -3.76
N LEU A 200 -12.60 5.20 -4.47
CA LEU A 200 -14.04 5.46 -4.62
C LEU A 200 -14.75 4.35 -5.38
N ILE A 201 -14.13 3.83 -6.44
CA ILE A 201 -14.65 2.70 -7.19
C ILE A 201 -14.69 1.44 -6.31
N ILE A 202 -13.63 1.19 -5.55
CA ILE A 202 -13.55 0.06 -4.61
C ILE A 202 -14.62 0.20 -3.52
N SER A 203 -14.87 1.40 -2.99
CA SER A 203 -15.91 1.63 -1.97
C SER A 203 -17.31 1.31 -2.49
N LYS A 204 -17.60 1.64 -3.76
CA LYS A 204 -18.86 1.26 -4.41
C LYS A 204 -19.03 -0.26 -4.47
N ILE A 205 -17.97 -0.97 -4.85
CA ILE A 205 -17.97 -2.45 -4.93
C ILE A 205 -18.13 -3.07 -3.54
N LEU A 206 -17.41 -2.58 -2.53
CA LEU A 206 -17.49 -3.07 -1.16
C LEU A 206 -18.87 -2.80 -0.52
N LYS A 207 -19.46 -1.62 -0.77
CA LYS A 207 -20.85 -1.35 -0.34
C LYS A 207 -21.87 -2.29 -0.97
N TRP A 208 -21.63 -2.75 -2.19
CA TRP A 208 -22.50 -3.71 -2.86
C TRP A 208 -22.44 -5.12 -2.25
N HIS A 209 -21.29 -5.49 -1.66
CA HIS A 209 -21.08 -6.80 -1.01
C HIS A 209 -21.33 -6.80 0.51
N SER A 210 -21.33 -5.65 1.16
CA SER A 210 -21.55 -5.52 2.60
C SER A 210 -22.92 -4.88 2.89
N PHE A 211 -23.98 -5.61 2.62
CA PHE A 211 -25.27 -5.36 3.25
C PHE A 211 -25.09 -5.56 4.76
N ASN A 212 -25.19 -4.46 5.54
CA ASN A 212 -25.23 -4.43 7.01
C ASN A 212 -23.93 -4.40 7.83
N ILE A 213 -22.97 -3.52 7.51
CA ILE A 213 -22.07 -3.05 8.57
C ILE A 213 -22.05 -1.52 8.56
N LEU A 214 -22.76 -0.93 9.49
CA LEU A 214 -22.80 0.51 9.78
C LEU A 214 -21.45 0.96 10.37
N LYS A 215 -20.48 1.28 9.53
CA LYS A 215 -19.31 2.10 9.89
C LYS A 215 -18.75 2.74 8.63
N PRO A 216 -18.25 4.00 8.67
CA PRO A 216 -17.63 4.66 7.52
C PRO A 216 -16.49 3.80 6.97
N SER A 217 -16.49 3.62 5.64
CA SER A 217 -15.45 2.85 4.96
C SER A 217 -14.15 3.64 4.99
N ILE A 218 -13.22 3.25 5.88
CA ILE A 218 -11.90 3.85 5.95
C ILE A 218 -11.05 3.30 4.80
N ILE A 219 -10.71 4.16 3.84
CA ILE A 219 -9.83 3.82 2.74
C ILE A 219 -8.45 4.40 3.03
N LYS A 220 -7.52 3.54 3.45
CA LYS A 220 -6.12 3.92 3.58
C LYS A 220 -5.42 3.75 2.25
N ILE A 221 -5.01 4.87 1.64
CA ILE A 221 -4.20 4.83 0.43
C ILE A 221 -2.74 4.75 0.87
N HIS A 222 -2.14 3.58 0.69
CA HIS A 222 -0.70 3.37 0.87
C HIS A 222 -0.09 3.22 -0.52
N PHE A 223 0.76 4.14 -0.92
CA PHE A 223 1.54 4.02 -2.15
C PHE A 223 2.99 3.76 -1.78
N SER A 224 3.53 2.63 -2.24
CA SER A 224 4.97 2.45 -2.37
C SER A 224 5.43 3.14 -3.66
N PHE A 225 6.53 3.89 -3.57
CA PHE A 225 7.22 4.48 -4.72
C PHE A 225 7.84 3.40 -5.62
#